data_cf9a8b7c96c386e6674cd553d7aa9e95
#
_entry.id   cf9a8b7c96c386e6674cd553d7aa9e95
#
_cell.length_a   1.000
_cell.length_b   1.000
_cell.length_c   1.000
_cell.angle_alpha   90.00
_cell.angle_beta   90.00
_cell.angle_gamma   90.00
#
_symmetry.space_group_name_H-M   'P 1'
#
loop_
_entity.id
_entity.type
_entity.pdbx_description
1 polymer ?
#
loop_
_entity_poly.entity_id
_entity_poly.type
_entity_poly.pdbx_seq_one_letter_code
_entity_poly.pdbx_strand_id
1 'polypeptide(L)'
;MTEANAYSLTQEGAQKLSTHFRVREFACKDGSDPLFISPQLVQLLEQVRTHFNAPVVVNSGYRTPAYNLSIPHASPHSQHLYGRAADIRVCGHAPAQVAAYAETLLPHSGGIGLYPSFVHLDVSTAKRRWKG
;
A
#
# COMPACT_ATOMS: atom_id res chain seq x y z
N MET A 1 -4.26 12.56 -10.60
CA MET A 1 -4.32 11.74 -9.37
C MET A 1 -5.52 10.83 -9.43
N THR A 2 -5.35 9.58 -9.14
CA THR A 2 -6.44 8.60 -9.20
C THR A 2 -7.18 8.55 -7.88
N GLU A 3 -8.49 8.66 -7.95
CA GLU A 3 -9.32 8.51 -6.76
C GLU A 3 -9.41 7.05 -6.33
N ALA A 4 -9.49 6.83 -5.03
CA ALA A 4 -9.70 5.49 -4.49
C ALA A 4 -11.18 5.09 -4.63
N ASN A 5 -11.40 3.82 -4.89
CA ASN A 5 -12.74 3.23 -4.91
C ASN A 5 -13.12 2.76 -3.51
N ALA A 6 -14.40 2.87 -3.17
CA ALA A 6 -14.93 2.41 -1.89
C ALA A 6 -15.37 0.95 -1.99
N TYR A 7 -15.05 0.18 -0.97
CA TYR A 7 -15.45 -1.23 -0.85
C TYR A 7 -16.02 -1.53 0.53
N SER A 8 -16.92 -2.49 0.59
CA SER A 8 -17.40 -3.04 1.86
C SER A 8 -16.54 -4.24 2.25
N LEU A 9 -15.92 -4.17 3.41
CA LEU A 9 -15.11 -5.28 3.92
C LEU A 9 -15.98 -6.52 4.15
N THR A 10 -17.16 -6.34 4.74
CA THR A 10 -18.06 -7.47 5.08
C THR A 10 -18.65 -8.13 3.85
N GLN A 11 -18.97 -7.37 2.81
CA GLN A 11 -19.63 -7.88 1.61
C GLN A 11 -18.66 -8.20 0.47
N GLU A 12 -17.55 -7.47 0.37
CA GLU A 12 -16.65 -7.53 -0.77
C GLU A 12 -15.23 -7.96 -0.39
N GLY A 13 -14.97 -8.30 0.88
CA GLY A 13 -13.63 -8.63 1.34
C GLY A 13 -12.93 -9.72 0.54
N ALA A 14 -13.69 -10.70 0.05
CA ALA A 14 -13.15 -11.79 -0.75
C ALA A 14 -13.02 -11.45 -2.24
N GLN A 15 -13.53 -10.30 -2.68
CA GLN A 15 -13.49 -9.89 -4.08
C GLN A 15 -12.05 -9.64 -4.53
N LYS A 16 -11.70 -10.15 -5.70
CA LYS A 16 -10.41 -9.87 -6.31
C LYS A 16 -10.39 -8.47 -6.90
N LEU A 17 -9.31 -7.74 -6.62
CA LEU A 17 -9.00 -6.47 -7.26
C LEU A 17 -8.15 -6.67 -8.51
N SER A 18 -7.37 -7.74 -8.51
CA SER A 18 -6.45 -8.10 -9.58
C SER A 18 -6.11 -9.58 -9.41
N THR A 19 -5.20 -10.09 -10.24
CA THR A 19 -4.81 -11.50 -10.23
C THR A 19 -4.37 -11.98 -8.84
N HIS A 20 -3.63 -11.17 -8.08
CA HIS A 20 -3.01 -11.59 -6.82
C HIS A 20 -3.51 -10.86 -5.58
N PHE A 21 -4.42 -9.90 -5.72
CA PHE A 21 -4.85 -9.08 -4.57
C PHE A 21 -6.36 -9.07 -4.40
N ARG A 22 -6.79 -9.15 -3.14
CA ARG A 22 -8.20 -9.07 -2.75
C ARG A 22 -8.44 -7.85 -1.86
N VAL A 23 -9.68 -7.40 -1.82
CA VAL A 23 -10.11 -6.24 -1.03
C VAL A 23 -9.63 -6.35 0.42
N ARG A 24 -9.84 -7.51 1.07
CA ARG A 24 -9.52 -7.69 2.50
C ARG A 24 -8.05 -7.48 2.85
N GLU A 25 -7.14 -7.62 1.88
CA GLU A 25 -5.70 -7.43 2.13
C GLU A 25 -5.36 -5.99 2.45
N PHE A 26 -6.22 -5.05 2.06
CA PHE A 26 -6.02 -3.61 2.25
C PHE A 26 -6.84 -3.05 3.41
N ALA A 27 -7.58 -3.90 4.14
CA ALA A 27 -8.46 -3.45 5.22
C ALA A 27 -7.67 -2.80 6.35
N CYS A 28 -8.27 -1.79 6.98
CA CYS A 28 -7.72 -1.19 8.17
C CYS A 28 -7.65 -2.23 9.29
N LYS A 29 -6.58 -2.19 10.08
CA LYS A 29 -6.35 -3.15 11.16
C LYS A 29 -7.38 -3.05 12.28
N ASP A 30 -8.14 -1.95 12.35
CA ASP A 30 -9.23 -1.80 13.32
C ASP A 30 -10.53 -2.51 12.89
N GLY A 31 -10.54 -3.13 11.71
CA GLY A 31 -11.70 -3.85 11.19
C GLY A 31 -12.79 -2.98 10.61
N SER A 32 -12.53 -1.70 10.41
CA SER A 32 -13.52 -0.75 9.90
C SER A 32 -14.02 -1.11 8.51
N ASP A 33 -15.29 -0.76 8.26
CA ASP A 33 -15.99 -0.90 7.00
C ASP A 33 -16.76 0.40 6.78
N PRO A 34 -16.66 1.07 5.61
CA PRO A 34 -15.96 0.67 4.39
C PRO A 34 -14.46 0.95 4.39
N LEU A 35 -13.78 0.51 3.31
CA LEU A 35 -12.39 0.86 3.07
C LEU A 35 -12.23 1.42 1.66
N PHE A 36 -11.09 2.10 1.44
CA PHE A 36 -10.81 2.77 0.17
C PHE A 36 -9.49 2.26 -0.41
N ILE A 37 -9.48 1.95 -1.71
CA ILE A 37 -8.32 1.40 -2.38
C ILE A 37 -8.18 2.04 -3.76
N SER A 38 -7.02 2.64 -4.03
CA SER A 38 -6.69 3.20 -5.33
C SER A 38 -6.39 2.07 -6.33
N PRO A 39 -7.00 2.08 -7.52
CA PRO A 39 -6.66 1.09 -8.54
C PRO A 39 -5.21 1.23 -9.03
N GLN A 40 -4.63 2.41 -9.00
CA GLN A 40 -3.21 2.60 -9.35
C GLN A 40 -2.29 1.94 -8.33
N LEU A 41 -2.66 1.96 -7.04
CA LEU A 41 -1.92 1.26 -6.01
C LEU A 41 -1.92 -0.24 -6.28
N VAL A 42 -3.06 -0.80 -6.60
CA VAL A 42 -3.17 -2.24 -6.92
C VAL A 42 -2.29 -2.60 -8.12
N GLN A 43 -2.31 -1.78 -9.17
CA GLN A 43 -1.46 -1.98 -10.35
C GLN A 43 0.03 -1.96 -9.98
N LEU A 44 0.43 -1.01 -9.15
CA LEU A 44 1.82 -0.90 -8.68
C LEU A 44 2.24 -2.19 -7.95
N LEU A 45 1.39 -2.67 -7.05
CA LEU A 45 1.70 -3.88 -6.28
C LEU A 45 1.69 -5.14 -7.16
N GLU A 46 0.85 -5.20 -8.19
CA GLU A 46 0.89 -6.31 -9.15
C GLU A 46 2.18 -6.34 -9.96
N GLN A 47 2.70 -5.18 -10.33
CA GLN A 47 4.00 -5.09 -11.01
C GLN A 47 5.12 -5.60 -10.11
N VAL A 48 5.10 -5.24 -8.83
CA VAL A 48 6.07 -5.75 -7.85
C VAL A 48 5.93 -7.27 -7.70
N ARG A 49 4.70 -7.76 -7.57
CA ARG A 49 4.39 -9.19 -7.44
C ARG A 49 4.95 -10.00 -8.62
N THR A 50 4.73 -9.49 -9.83
CA THR A 50 5.14 -10.16 -11.05
C THR A 50 6.68 -10.14 -11.21
N HIS A 51 7.30 -8.99 -10.94
CA HIS A 51 8.74 -8.85 -11.08
C HIS A 51 9.51 -9.81 -10.18
N PHE A 52 9.14 -9.89 -8.92
CA PHE A 52 9.81 -10.76 -7.95
C PHE A 52 9.33 -12.20 -8.00
N ASN A 53 8.21 -12.44 -8.66
CA ASN A 53 7.57 -13.77 -8.73
C ASN A 53 7.46 -14.41 -7.34
N ALA A 54 7.01 -13.62 -6.38
CA ALA A 54 6.92 -14.01 -4.98
C ALA A 54 5.73 -13.31 -4.30
N PRO A 55 5.11 -13.92 -3.29
CA PRO A 55 3.99 -13.30 -2.60
C PRO A 55 4.33 -11.94 -2.02
N VAL A 56 3.43 -10.98 -2.23
CA VAL A 56 3.48 -9.65 -1.63
C VAL A 56 2.48 -9.61 -0.50
N VAL A 57 2.95 -9.31 0.71
CA VAL A 57 2.12 -9.21 1.89
C VAL A 57 1.89 -7.74 2.22
N VAL A 58 0.63 -7.34 2.30
CA VAL A 58 0.26 -5.98 2.69
C VAL A 58 0.18 -5.94 4.22
N ASN A 59 1.17 -5.32 4.85
CA ASN A 59 1.21 -5.16 6.31
C ASN A 59 0.21 -4.10 6.77
N SER A 60 0.04 -3.02 5.98
CA SER A 60 -0.87 -1.93 6.26
C SER A 60 -1.34 -1.33 4.94
N GLY A 61 -2.64 -1.29 4.72
CA GLY A 61 -3.25 -0.66 3.56
C GLY A 61 -4.00 0.60 3.96
N TYR A 62 -5.34 0.59 3.81
CA TYR A 62 -6.17 1.71 4.23
C TYR A 62 -6.11 1.89 5.75
N ARG A 63 -6.12 3.15 6.19
CA ARG A 63 -6.25 3.51 7.60
C ARG A 63 -7.37 4.51 7.79
N THR A 64 -8.24 4.28 8.78
CA THR A 64 -9.18 5.30 9.23
C THR A 64 -8.41 6.42 9.93
N PRO A 65 -8.95 7.65 9.98
CA PRO A 65 -8.32 8.73 10.75
C PRO A 65 -8.06 8.35 12.21
N ALA A 66 -9.00 7.69 12.86
CA ALA A 66 -8.87 7.27 14.25
C ALA A 66 -7.71 6.27 14.43
N TYR A 67 -7.62 5.27 13.54
CA TYR A 67 -6.55 4.29 13.61
C TYR A 67 -5.19 4.93 13.34
N ASN A 68 -5.12 5.83 12.36
CA ASN A 68 -3.88 6.54 12.04
C ASN A 68 -3.36 7.36 13.23
N LEU A 69 -4.27 8.02 13.96
CA LEU A 69 -3.91 8.77 15.17
C LEU A 69 -3.33 7.88 16.28
N SER A 70 -3.70 6.60 16.30
CA SER A 70 -3.21 5.65 17.29
C SER A 70 -1.80 5.15 17.01
N ILE A 71 -1.29 5.35 15.79
CA ILE A 71 0.03 4.86 15.37
C ILE A 71 1.08 5.91 15.73
N PRO A 72 2.09 5.57 16.58
CA PRO A 72 3.15 6.50 16.90
C PRO A 72 3.88 6.96 15.63
N HIS A 73 4.15 8.28 15.56
CA HIS A 73 4.88 8.91 14.46
C HIS A 73 4.19 8.88 13.10
N ALA A 74 2.91 8.45 13.03
CA ALA A 74 2.17 8.51 11.77
C ALA A 74 1.88 9.96 11.40
N SER A 75 2.07 10.30 10.11
CA SER A 75 1.73 11.62 9.61
C SER A 75 0.21 11.83 9.65
N PRO A 76 -0.28 13.00 10.05
CA PRO A 76 -1.71 13.31 9.98
C PRO A 76 -2.21 13.40 8.53
N HIS A 77 -1.31 13.49 7.56
CA HIS A 77 -1.62 13.52 6.13
C HIS A 77 -1.13 12.27 5.39
N SER A 78 -1.06 11.14 6.10
CA SER A 78 -0.61 9.87 5.55
C SER A 78 -1.44 9.46 4.32
N GLN A 79 -0.78 8.96 3.28
CA GLN A 79 -1.45 8.46 2.08
C GLN A 79 -2.30 7.22 2.36
N HIS A 80 -2.04 6.50 3.46
CA HIS A 80 -2.90 5.41 3.91
C HIS A 80 -4.34 5.87 4.17
N LEU A 81 -4.53 7.11 4.60
CA LEU A 81 -5.86 7.70 4.86
C LEU A 81 -6.71 7.80 3.59
N TYR A 82 -6.05 7.88 2.44
CA TYR A 82 -6.73 8.09 1.15
C TYR A 82 -6.79 6.82 0.30
N GLY A 83 -6.39 5.68 0.86
CA GLY A 83 -6.36 4.42 0.12
C GLY A 83 -5.29 4.38 -0.97
N ARG A 84 -4.25 5.19 -0.87
CA ARG A 84 -3.20 5.34 -1.89
C ARG A 84 -1.87 4.73 -1.47
N ALA A 85 -1.77 4.14 -0.31
CA ALA A 85 -0.51 3.63 0.24
C ALA A 85 -0.65 2.21 0.75
N ALA A 86 0.45 1.48 0.65
CA ALA A 86 0.60 0.18 1.28
C ALA A 86 2.00 0.03 1.83
N ASP A 87 2.10 -0.51 3.03
CA ASP A 87 3.35 -0.99 3.60
C ASP A 87 3.42 -2.47 3.28
N ILE A 88 4.43 -2.89 2.54
CA ILE A 88 4.51 -4.25 2.01
C ILE A 88 5.84 -4.92 2.35
N ARG A 89 5.82 -6.25 2.30
CA ARG A 89 7.02 -7.06 2.22
C ARG A 89 6.85 -8.10 1.11
N VAL A 90 7.93 -8.46 0.48
CA VAL A 90 7.97 -9.48 -0.57
C VAL A 90 8.72 -10.68 -0.05
N CYS A 91 8.07 -11.85 -0.07
CA CYS A 91 8.65 -13.07 0.48
C CYS A 91 9.99 -13.40 -0.20
N GLY A 92 11.03 -13.60 0.60
CA GLY A 92 12.35 -13.98 0.10
C GLY A 92 13.20 -12.84 -0.46
N HIS A 93 12.73 -11.59 -0.38
CA HIS A 93 13.45 -10.43 -0.90
C HIS A 93 13.59 -9.34 0.17
N ALA A 94 14.77 -8.73 0.23
CA ALA A 94 15.04 -7.67 1.19
C ALA A 94 14.27 -6.40 0.82
N PRO A 95 13.86 -5.58 1.82
CA PRO A 95 13.21 -4.30 1.54
C PRO A 95 13.98 -3.40 0.58
N ALA A 96 15.31 -3.37 0.68
CA ALA A 96 16.14 -2.57 -0.21
C ALA A 96 16.01 -2.98 -1.69
N GLN A 97 15.86 -4.28 -1.96
CA GLN A 97 15.62 -4.78 -3.31
C GLN A 97 14.28 -4.34 -3.86
N VAL A 98 13.25 -4.39 -3.00
CA VAL A 98 11.89 -3.99 -3.36
C VAL A 98 11.86 -2.48 -3.64
N ALA A 99 12.47 -1.68 -2.78
CA ALA A 99 12.55 -0.23 -2.96
C ALA A 99 13.28 0.15 -4.26
N ALA A 100 14.38 -0.53 -4.57
CA ALA A 100 15.13 -0.28 -5.80
C ALA A 100 14.30 -0.55 -7.06
N TYR A 101 13.54 -1.64 -7.06
CA TYR A 101 12.65 -1.92 -8.18
C TYR A 101 11.51 -0.90 -8.26
N ALA A 102 10.90 -0.55 -7.13
CA ALA A 102 9.83 0.44 -7.08
C ALA A 102 10.28 1.79 -7.64
N GLU A 103 11.55 2.16 -7.45
CA GLU A 103 12.10 3.40 -8.00
C GLU A 103 12.01 3.42 -9.54
N THR A 104 12.14 2.28 -10.20
CA THR A 104 11.99 2.20 -11.65
C THR A 104 10.54 2.42 -12.11
N LEU A 105 9.57 2.14 -11.23
CA LEU A 105 8.14 2.30 -11.51
C LEU A 105 7.64 3.69 -11.16
N LEU A 106 8.30 4.38 -10.25
CA LEU A 106 7.90 5.68 -9.72
C LEU A 106 9.04 6.71 -9.83
N PRO A 107 9.61 6.92 -11.04
CA PRO A 107 10.80 7.77 -11.15
C PRO A 107 10.52 9.24 -10.86
N HIS A 108 9.29 9.71 -11.05
CA HIS A 108 8.95 11.13 -10.98
C HIS A 108 7.81 11.46 -10.02
N SER A 109 7.28 10.45 -9.32
CA SER A 109 6.13 10.61 -8.43
C SER A 109 6.13 9.53 -7.36
N GLY A 110 5.15 9.58 -6.48
CA GLY A 110 4.91 8.57 -5.47
C GLY A 110 5.87 8.59 -4.32
N GLY A 111 5.48 7.94 -3.24
CA GLY A 111 6.29 7.78 -2.04
C GLY A 111 6.96 6.42 -1.98
N ILE A 112 8.24 6.40 -1.63
CA ILE A 112 8.96 5.17 -1.32
C ILE A 112 9.67 5.38 0.01
N GLY A 113 9.27 4.63 1.02
CA GLY A 113 9.88 4.63 2.34
C GLY A 113 10.56 3.30 2.61
N LEU A 114 11.86 3.31 2.88
CA LEU A 114 12.63 2.10 3.17
C LEU A 114 12.74 1.91 4.68
N TYR A 115 12.20 0.78 5.17
CA TYR A 115 12.23 0.41 6.57
C TYR A 115 12.98 -0.92 6.74
N PRO A 116 13.41 -1.26 7.96
CA PRO A 116 14.17 -2.50 8.18
C PRO A 116 13.44 -3.77 7.75
N SER A 117 12.11 -3.82 7.89
CA SER A 117 11.33 -5.04 7.64
C SER A 117 10.26 -4.91 6.57
N PHE A 118 10.08 -3.71 5.99
CA PHE A 118 9.07 -3.49 4.96
C PHE A 118 9.40 -2.25 4.13
N VAL A 119 8.61 -2.04 3.09
CA VAL A 119 8.71 -0.85 2.23
C VAL A 119 7.34 -0.19 2.19
N HIS A 120 7.30 1.13 2.39
CA HIS A 120 6.11 1.94 2.12
C HIS A 120 6.12 2.33 0.64
N LEU A 121 5.01 2.10 -0.04
CA LEU A 121 4.78 2.55 -1.42
C LEU A 121 3.48 3.32 -1.49
N ASP A 122 3.47 4.45 -2.17
CA ASP A 122 2.23 5.17 -2.44
C ASP A 122 2.22 5.78 -3.83
N VAL A 123 0.99 6.05 -4.31
CA VAL A 123 0.75 6.58 -5.66
C VAL A 123 0.38 8.06 -5.63
N SER A 124 0.88 8.81 -4.67
CA SER A 124 0.71 10.24 -4.61
C SER A 124 1.39 10.93 -5.79
N THR A 125 0.99 12.15 -6.10
CA THR A 125 1.56 12.89 -7.23
C THR A 125 2.95 13.45 -6.92
N ALA A 126 3.24 13.76 -5.65
CA ALA A 126 4.52 14.30 -5.24
C ALA A 126 5.54 13.16 -5.03
N LYS A 127 6.73 13.34 -5.56
CA LYS A 127 7.83 12.39 -5.34
C LYS A 127 8.38 12.59 -3.94
N ARG A 128 8.38 11.50 -3.14
CA ARG A 128 8.94 11.51 -1.79
C ARG A 128 9.75 10.25 -1.55
N ARG A 129 10.92 10.40 -0.94
CA ARG A 129 11.82 9.29 -0.63
C ARG A 129 12.36 9.48 0.79
N TRP A 130 12.30 8.41 1.60
CA TRP A 130 12.81 8.46 2.97
C TRP A 130 13.21 7.08 3.48
N LYS A 131 13.91 7.09 4.62
CA LYS A 131 14.23 5.88 5.38
C LYS A 131 13.65 5.99 6.78
N GLY A 132 13.06 4.91 7.24
CA GLY A 132 12.50 4.81 8.58
C GLY A 132 13.35 3.99 9.54
#